data_bed94a3a21f045c32a510453e69d006f
#
_entry.id   bed94a3a21f045c32a510453e69d006f
#
_cell.length_a   1.000
_cell.length_b   1.000
_cell.length_c   1.000
_cell.angle_alpha   90.00
_cell.angle_beta   90.00
_cell.angle_gamma   90.00
#
_symmetry.space_group_name_H-M   'P 1'
#
loop_
_entity.id
_entity.type
_entity.pdbx_description
1 polymer ?
#
loop_
_entity_poly.entity_id
_entity_poly.type
_entity_poly.pdbx_seq_one_letter_code
_entity_poly.pdbx_strand_id
1 'polypeptide(L)'
;MDSNIFALICLALMGIFFIFAFFVLPQRKLPDEKGIKLLHEERCSGYWKSLGGALVAGGNIPIARISFYEDFFVISLLGISKINYSDVVSSSFKSKWFSKSVTINLVNGRSLVINAKNVEKKIKSIITTKNPKAV
;
A
#
# COMPACT_ATOMS: atom_id res chain seq x y z
N MET A 1 -21.82 -16.77 -31.13
CA MET A 1 -20.88 -17.35 -30.14
C MET A 1 -21.72 -18.00 -29.05
N ASP A 2 -21.46 -19.25 -28.77
CA ASP A 2 -22.16 -19.94 -27.68
C ASP A 2 -21.90 -19.25 -26.35
N SER A 3 -22.95 -19.09 -25.55
CA SER A 3 -22.84 -18.42 -24.23
C SER A 3 -21.78 -19.04 -23.31
N ASN A 4 -21.57 -20.35 -23.44
CA ASN A 4 -20.55 -21.08 -22.69
C ASN A 4 -19.12 -20.70 -23.10
N ILE A 5 -18.87 -20.48 -24.37
CA ILE A 5 -17.56 -20.05 -24.89
C ILE A 5 -17.28 -18.62 -24.41
N PHE A 6 -18.27 -17.75 -24.48
CA PHE A 6 -18.15 -16.39 -23.99
C PHE A 6 -17.83 -16.35 -22.48
N ALA A 7 -18.55 -17.16 -21.69
CA ALA A 7 -18.30 -17.26 -20.25
C ALA A 7 -16.88 -17.77 -19.94
N LEU A 8 -16.39 -18.77 -20.69
CA LEU A 8 -15.03 -19.28 -20.53
C LEU A 8 -13.97 -18.22 -20.86
N ILE A 9 -14.16 -17.43 -21.91
CA ILE A 9 -13.26 -16.34 -22.27
C ILE A 9 -13.24 -15.30 -21.17
N CYS A 10 -14.40 -14.89 -20.65
CA CYS A 10 -14.47 -13.94 -19.54
C CYS A 10 -13.76 -14.44 -18.28
N LEU A 11 -13.94 -15.71 -17.92
CA LEU A 11 -13.26 -16.33 -16.78
C LEU A 11 -11.74 -16.38 -16.99
N ALA A 12 -11.28 -16.71 -18.19
CA ALA A 12 -9.85 -16.71 -18.51
C ALA A 12 -9.25 -15.31 -18.41
N LEU A 13 -9.91 -14.30 -18.94
CA LEU A 13 -9.46 -12.91 -18.86
C LEU A 13 -9.43 -12.40 -17.42
N MET A 14 -10.44 -12.74 -16.61
CA MET A 14 -10.46 -12.43 -15.19
C MET A 14 -9.29 -13.10 -14.46
N GLY A 15 -9.04 -14.38 -14.74
CA GLY A 15 -7.91 -15.10 -14.16
C GLY A 15 -6.56 -14.46 -14.48
N ILE A 16 -6.34 -14.09 -15.74
CA ILE A 16 -5.13 -13.38 -16.18
C ILE A 16 -5.01 -12.03 -15.47
N PHE A 17 -6.10 -11.27 -15.36
CA PHE A 17 -6.11 -10.00 -14.66
C PHE A 17 -5.75 -10.15 -13.17
N PHE A 18 -6.31 -11.15 -12.48
CA PHE A 18 -5.98 -11.41 -11.09
C PHE A 18 -4.52 -11.82 -10.90
N ILE A 19 -3.98 -12.67 -11.78
CA ILE A 19 -2.57 -13.05 -11.76
C ILE A 19 -1.70 -11.81 -11.93
N PHE A 20 -2.00 -10.98 -12.92
CA PHE A 20 -1.29 -9.74 -13.17
C PHE A 20 -1.34 -8.79 -11.96
N ALA A 21 -2.54 -8.53 -11.43
CA ALA A 21 -2.72 -7.65 -10.29
C ALA A 21 -1.99 -8.16 -9.03
N PHE A 22 -2.03 -9.45 -8.80
CA PHE A 22 -1.44 -10.05 -7.59
C PHE A 22 0.08 -10.16 -7.65
N PHE A 23 0.64 -10.50 -8.81
CA PHE A 23 2.07 -10.78 -8.94
C PHE A 23 2.87 -9.65 -9.57
N VAL A 24 2.32 -8.95 -10.54
CA VAL A 24 3.07 -7.95 -11.31
C VAL A 24 2.99 -6.56 -10.69
N LEU A 25 1.79 -6.11 -10.34
CA LEU A 25 1.61 -4.75 -9.81
C LEU A 25 2.43 -4.46 -8.54
N PRO A 26 2.48 -5.35 -7.54
CA PRO A 26 3.27 -5.09 -6.33
C PRO A 26 4.78 -5.05 -6.57
N GLN A 27 5.27 -5.65 -7.64
CA GLN A 27 6.69 -5.69 -7.95
C GLN A 27 7.19 -4.47 -8.72
N ARG A 28 6.29 -3.63 -9.21
CA ARG A 28 6.68 -2.41 -9.91
C ARG A 28 7.42 -1.46 -8.98
N LYS A 29 8.53 -0.93 -9.47
CA LYS A 29 9.38 0.00 -8.72
C LYS A 29 9.57 1.31 -9.48
N LEU A 30 9.66 2.39 -8.73
CA LEU A 30 10.04 3.69 -9.28
C LEU A 30 11.56 3.71 -9.59
N PRO A 31 11.99 4.52 -10.56
CA PRO A 31 13.43 4.72 -10.81
C PRO A 31 14.19 5.19 -9.56
N ASP A 32 13.57 5.99 -8.71
CA ASP A 32 14.14 6.49 -7.46
C ASP A 32 14.44 5.40 -6.43
N GLU A 33 13.85 4.23 -6.57
CA GLU A 33 14.08 3.08 -5.68
C GLU A 33 15.35 2.29 -6.06
N LYS A 34 15.91 2.53 -7.24
CA LYS A 34 17.09 1.80 -7.72
C LYS A 34 18.35 2.29 -7.02
N GLY A 35 19.14 1.35 -6.50
CA GLY A 35 20.43 1.65 -5.88
C GLY A 35 20.36 2.27 -4.49
N ILE A 36 19.18 2.41 -3.90
CA ILE A 36 18.97 2.93 -2.54
C ILE A 36 18.79 1.77 -1.57
N LYS A 37 19.34 1.93 -0.38
CA LYS A 37 19.22 0.93 0.68
C LYS A 37 17.76 0.78 1.14
N LEU A 38 17.24 -0.41 0.97
CA LEU A 38 15.93 -0.79 1.47
C LEU A 38 15.99 -1.09 2.97
N LEU A 39 15.14 -0.43 3.76
CA LEU A 39 15.03 -0.67 5.18
C LEU A 39 14.05 -1.79 5.51
N HIS A 40 12.90 -1.78 4.85
CA HIS A 40 11.86 -2.79 5.02
C HIS A 40 10.92 -2.80 3.82
N GLU A 41 10.50 -3.98 3.43
CA GLU A 41 9.50 -4.16 2.36
C GLU A 41 8.57 -5.30 2.73
N GLU A 42 7.28 -5.10 2.54
CA GLU A 42 6.30 -6.16 2.69
C GLU A 42 5.08 -5.96 1.80
N ARG A 43 4.38 -7.04 1.53
CA ARG A 43 3.07 -7.00 0.90
C ARG A 43 2.02 -6.60 1.91
N CYS A 44 1.08 -5.81 1.46
CA CYS A 44 0.00 -5.30 2.30
C CYS A 44 -1.29 -5.18 1.50
N SER A 45 -2.36 -4.98 2.21
CA SER A 45 -3.61 -4.45 1.67
C SER A 45 -3.80 -3.04 2.20
N GLY A 46 -4.61 -2.25 1.51
CA GLY A 46 -4.85 -0.91 1.97
C GLY A 46 -5.72 -0.11 1.01
N TYR A 47 -5.93 1.12 1.36
CA TYR A 47 -6.72 2.05 0.55
C TYR A 47 -6.35 3.50 0.85
N TRP A 48 -6.63 4.36 -0.14
CA TRP A 48 -6.52 5.79 0.01
C TRP A 48 -7.86 6.39 0.42
N LYS A 49 -7.83 7.33 1.35
CA LYS A 49 -8.94 8.23 1.66
C LYS A 49 -8.59 9.64 1.23
N SER A 50 -9.54 10.32 0.58
CA SER A 50 -9.44 11.75 0.31
C SER A 50 -10.03 12.58 1.43
N LEU A 51 -9.86 13.90 1.38
CA LEU A 51 -10.61 14.87 2.17
C LEU A 51 -12.11 14.57 2.06
N GLY A 52 -12.78 14.43 3.19
CA GLY A 52 -14.18 14.04 3.25
C GLY A 52 -14.42 12.54 3.41
N GLY A 53 -13.38 11.74 3.51
CA GLY A 53 -13.47 10.31 3.81
C GLY A 53 -13.86 9.42 2.64
N ALA A 54 -13.90 9.95 1.41
CA ALA A 54 -14.19 9.14 0.23
C ALA A 54 -13.09 8.12 -0.04
N LEU A 55 -13.48 6.88 -0.31
CA LEU A 55 -12.57 5.82 -0.71
C LEU A 55 -12.07 6.11 -2.13
N VAL A 56 -10.76 6.25 -2.30
CA VAL A 56 -10.16 6.57 -3.59
C VAL A 56 -9.70 5.31 -4.32
N ALA A 57 -9.09 4.37 -3.62
CA ALA A 57 -8.63 3.11 -4.19
C ALA A 57 -8.30 2.12 -3.09
N GLY A 58 -8.49 0.84 -3.35
CA GLY A 58 -8.02 -0.21 -2.47
C GLY A 58 -9.00 -1.32 -2.21
N GLY A 59 -8.63 -2.21 -1.31
CA GLY A 59 -9.37 -3.39 -0.92
C GLY A 59 -8.68 -4.13 0.20
N ASN A 60 -9.21 -5.29 0.57
CA ASN A 60 -8.65 -6.14 1.62
C ASN A 60 -7.70 -7.22 1.08
N ILE A 61 -7.46 -7.26 -0.22
CA ILE A 61 -6.58 -8.23 -0.86
C ILE A 61 -5.13 -7.69 -0.80
N PRO A 62 -4.12 -8.53 -0.45
CA PRO A 62 -2.73 -8.08 -0.31
C PRO A 62 -2.04 -7.89 -1.67
N ILE A 63 -2.59 -7.03 -2.51
CA ILE A 63 -2.08 -6.69 -3.84
C ILE A 63 -1.17 -5.47 -3.85
N ALA A 64 -0.99 -4.83 -2.70
CA ALA A 64 -0.11 -3.69 -2.55
C ALA A 64 1.26 -4.10 -2.00
N ARG A 65 2.23 -3.26 -2.24
CA ARG A 65 3.58 -3.34 -1.67
C ARG A 65 3.91 -2.02 -1.00
N ILE A 66 4.45 -2.09 0.20
CA ILE A 66 5.03 -0.93 0.87
C ILE A 66 6.53 -1.17 1.07
N SER A 67 7.34 -0.20 0.69
CA SER A 67 8.79 -0.26 0.78
C SER A 67 9.31 0.99 1.46
N PHE A 68 10.09 0.82 2.52
CA PHE A 68 10.68 1.91 3.30
C PHE A 68 12.14 2.08 2.96
N TYR A 69 12.53 3.30 2.67
CA TYR A 69 13.91 3.73 2.40
C TYR A 69 14.36 4.79 3.42
N GLU A 70 15.57 5.31 3.27
CA GLU A 70 16.14 6.27 4.23
C GLU A 70 15.34 7.57 4.33
N ASP A 71 14.96 8.15 3.18
CA ASP A 71 14.33 9.48 3.11
C ASP A 71 12.84 9.45 2.76
N PHE A 72 12.35 8.33 2.26
CA PHE A 72 10.97 8.19 1.78
C PHE A 72 10.48 6.75 1.88
N PHE A 73 9.21 6.57 1.69
CA PHE A 73 8.63 5.25 1.44
C PHE A 73 7.77 5.25 0.18
N VAL A 74 7.59 4.09 -0.38
CA VAL A 74 6.83 3.88 -1.62
C VAL A 74 5.68 2.93 -1.33
N ILE A 75 4.49 3.30 -1.78
CA ILE A 75 3.33 2.42 -1.79
C ILE A 75 2.91 2.13 -3.24
N SER A 76 2.85 0.86 -3.58
CA SER A 76 2.32 0.38 -4.85
C SER A 76 0.93 -0.19 -4.60
N LEU A 77 -0.09 0.63 -4.82
CA LEU A 77 -1.50 0.31 -4.64
C LEU A 77 -2.28 0.85 -5.83
N LEU A 78 -2.54 0.01 -6.84
CA LEU A 78 -3.06 0.32 -8.17
C LEU A 78 -2.14 1.25 -8.99
N GLY A 79 -1.52 2.23 -8.38
CA GLY A 79 -0.42 3.05 -8.89
C GLY A 79 0.73 3.07 -7.90
N ILE A 80 1.85 3.65 -8.29
CA ILE A 80 3.02 3.77 -7.42
C ILE A 80 3.11 5.20 -6.92
N SER A 81 3.20 5.38 -5.60
CA SER A 81 3.33 6.68 -4.97
C SER A 81 4.56 6.72 -4.07
N LYS A 82 5.40 7.72 -4.26
CA LYS A 82 6.52 8.05 -3.40
C LYS A 82 6.06 9.07 -2.36
N ILE A 83 6.34 8.81 -1.09
CA ILE A 83 5.92 9.66 0.02
C ILE A 83 7.16 9.96 0.88
N ASN A 84 7.49 11.23 1.00
CA ASN A 84 8.56 11.65 1.90
C ASN A 84 8.09 11.58 3.36
N TYR A 85 8.95 11.21 4.28
CA TYR A 85 8.57 11.17 5.71
C TYR A 85 8.16 12.54 6.24
N SER A 86 8.71 13.62 5.70
CA SER A 86 8.34 14.99 6.06
C SER A 86 6.89 15.35 5.68
N ASP A 87 6.29 14.65 4.72
CA ASP A 87 4.90 14.87 4.31
C ASP A 87 3.88 14.15 5.19
N VAL A 88 4.33 13.35 6.13
CA VAL A 88 3.50 12.65 7.11
C VAL A 88 3.17 13.60 8.26
N VAL A 89 1.90 13.96 8.38
CA VAL A 89 1.42 14.86 9.46
C VAL A 89 1.22 14.07 10.75
N SER A 90 0.57 12.91 10.64
CA SER A 90 0.29 12.05 11.80
C SER A 90 0.13 10.61 11.35
N SER A 91 0.32 9.71 12.28
CA SER A 91 0.06 8.30 12.08
C SER A 91 -0.66 7.72 13.30
N SER A 92 -1.60 6.83 13.05
CA SER A 92 -2.30 6.09 14.10
C SER A 92 -2.26 4.59 13.82
N PHE A 93 -2.06 3.81 14.87
CA PHE A 93 -1.92 2.37 14.80
C PHE A 93 -3.09 1.71 15.50
N LYS A 94 -3.75 0.79 14.81
CA LYS A 94 -4.83 -0.02 15.36
C LYS A 94 -4.43 -1.48 15.33
N SER A 95 -4.50 -2.12 16.48
CA SER A 95 -4.32 -3.55 16.62
C SER A 95 -5.62 -4.18 17.05
N LYS A 96 -6.19 -4.99 16.20
CA LYS A 96 -7.32 -5.86 16.51
C LYS A 96 -6.82 -7.31 16.43
N TRP A 97 -7.53 -8.25 17.04
CA TRP A 97 -7.12 -9.64 17.07
C TRP A 97 -6.78 -10.19 15.67
N PHE A 98 -7.56 -9.83 14.64
CA PHE A 98 -7.40 -10.38 13.29
C PHE A 98 -6.70 -9.42 12.32
N SER A 99 -6.47 -8.18 12.69
CA SER A 99 -5.90 -7.19 11.78
C SER A 99 -5.09 -6.13 12.50
N LYS A 100 -3.96 -5.80 11.92
CA LYS A 100 -3.13 -4.69 12.34
C LYS A 100 -3.08 -3.68 11.22
N SER A 101 -3.45 -2.45 11.52
CA SER A 101 -3.50 -1.39 10.52
C SER A 101 -2.81 -0.13 11.00
N VAL A 102 -2.30 0.64 10.06
CA VAL A 102 -1.79 1.98 10.27
C VAL A 102 -2.51 2.94 9.35
N THR A 103 -2.91 4.08 9.89
CA THR A 103 -3.43 5.21 9.12
C THR A 103 -2.38 6.29 9.10
N ILE A 104 -1.92 6.66 7.91
CA ILE A 104 -0.91 7.70 7.69
C ILE A 104 -1.60 8.90 7.06
N ASN A 105 -1.64 10.02 7.78
CA ASN A 105 -2.22 11.26 7.30
C ASN A 105 -1.14 12.14 6.69
N LEU A 106 -1.38 12.63 5.49
CA LEU A 106 -0.44 13.43 4.72
C LEU A 106 -0.81 14.92 4.72
N VAL A 107 0.19 15.76 4.47
CA VAL A 107 0.05 17.22 4.37
C VAL A 107 -1.02 17.65 3.36
N ASN A 108 -1.18 16.91 2.27
CA ASN A 108 -2.18 17.21 1.23
C ASN A 108 -3.63 16.84 1.62
N GLY A 109 -3.86 16.39 2.84
CA GLY A 109 -5.18 15.99 3.34
C GLY A 109 -5.60 14.56 2.96
N ARG A 110 -4.79 13.84 2.21
CA ARG A 110 -5.04 12.42 1.93
C ARG A 110 -4.56 11.56 3.08
N SER A 111 -5.23 10.44 3.28
CA SER A 111 -4.84 9.43 4.27
C SER A 111 -4.64 8.09 3.59
N LEU A 112 -3.58 7.41 3.98
CA LEU A 112 -3.28 6.05 3.54
C LEU A 112 -3.55 5.09 4.69
N VAL A 113 -4.42 4.13 4.48
CA VAL A 113 -4.68 3.06 5.45
C VAL A 113 -4.07 1.78 4.93
N ILE A 114 -3.20 1.16 5.72
CA ILE A 114 -2.47 -0.04 5.36
C ILE A 114 -2.74 -1.13 6.40
N ASN A 115 -3.07 -2.32 5.91
CA ASN A 115 -3.13 -3.53 6.71
C ASN A 115 -1.93 -4.42 6.34
N ALA A 116 -1.03 -4.61 7.29
CA ALA A 116 0.17 -5.38 7.09
C ALA A 116 0.52 -6.20 8.34
N LYS A 117 1.26 -7.29 8.14
CA LYS A 117 1.62 -8.21 9.21
C LYS A 117 2.54 -7.58 10.26
N ASN A 118 3.46 -6.73 9.83
CA ASN A 118 4.51 -6.15 10.66
C ASN A 118 4.28 -4.67 11.02
N VAL A 119 3.02 -4.22 11.03
CA VAL A 119 2.68 -2.81 11.29
C VAL A 119 3.27 -2.32 12.61
N GLU A 120 3.04 -3.03 13.70
CA GLU A 120 3.48 -2.57 15.02
C GLU A 120 4.99 -2.62 15.21
N LYS A 121 5.63 -3.69 14.73
CA LYS A 121 7.05 -3.93 15.00
C LYS A 121 7.96 -3.14 14.07
N LYS A 122 7.65 -3.12 12.78
CA LYS A 122 8.53 -2.55 11.75
C LYS A 122 8.07 -1.18 11.27
N ILE A 123 6.85 -1.07 10.80
CA ILE A 123 6.32 0.18 10.21
C ILE A 123 6.27 1.29 11.25
N LYS A 124 5.73 1.00 12.43
CA LYS A 124 5.69 1.96 13.53
C LYS A 124 7.08 2.45 13.92
N SER A 125 8.03 1.54 14.09
CA SER A 125 9.41 1.87 14.43
C SER A 125 10.05 2.80 13.39
N ILE A 126 9.89 2.50 12.11
CA ILE A 126 10.46 3.30 11.02
C ILE A 126 9.83 4.70 11.00
N ILE A 127 8.50 4.80 11.04
CA ILE A 127 7.81 6.10 11.01
C ILE A 127 8.16 6.93 12.23
N THR A 128 8.21 6.35 13.41
CA THR A 128 8.57 7.05 14.64
C THR A 128 10.01 7.57 14.60
N THR A 129 10.94 6.78 14.07
CA THR A 129 12.33 7.17 13.95
C THR A 129 12.54 8.29 12.91
N LYS A 130 11.84 8.18 11.76
CA LYS A 130 12.02 9.13 10.65
C LYS A 130 11.24 10.42 10.82
N ASN A 131 10.11 10.38 11.50
CA ASN A 131 9.29 11.56 11.80
C ASN A 131 8.67 11.44 13.20
N PRO A 132 9.39 11.77 14.28
CA PRO A 132 8.89 11.64 15.66
C PRO A 132 7.63 12.48 15.94
N LYS A 133 7.43 13.56 15.20
CA LYS A 133 6.26 14.45 15.35
C LYS A 133 4.96 13.83 14.81
N ALA A 134 5.06 12.80 13.98
CA ALA A 134 3.92 12.17 13.32
C ALA A 134 3.28 11.03 14.14
N VAL A 135 3.75 10.79 15.33
CA VAL A 135 3.25 9.68 16.19
C VAL A 135 2.50 10.21 17.40
#